data_8af6c55543feb30e9458b1b234bcd91b
#
_entry.id   8af6c55543feb30e9458b1b234bcd91b
#
_cell.length_a   1.000
_cell.length_b   1.000
_cell.length_c   1.000
_cell.angle_alpha   90.00
_cell.angle_beta   90.00
_cell.angle_gamma   90.00
#
_symmetry.space_group_name_H-M   'P 1'
#
loop_
_entity.id
_entity.type
_entity.pdbx_description
1 polymer ?
#
loop_
_entity_poly.entity_id
_entity_poly.type
_entity_poly.pdbx_seq_one_letter_code
_entity_poly.pdbx_strand_id
1 'polypeptide(L)'
;TIPHRPRILVLVGKGHNGGDALIAAKRFLKTIPTARAVIWPLSNWENCRPLCQRAQQGLIELVGKRVEEAPVIDGLLGIDDLSAAFSALVEKEGFSASIDGILGMQAKLPLRAPLPNLVSELNETDEIGVRAAVDIPTGIGEQVSTDPALRADFTYATGIAKKPILLDQNQKWVGRLRYLDLGFFKENSSLGDNQSSSFILCGSALKTLRKLRPVISDKRSNGH
;
A
#
# COMPACT_ATOMS: atom_id res chain seq x y z
N THR A 1 -14.63 1.51 13.08
CA THR A 1 -15.08 2.93 12.89
C THR A 1 -13.86 3.81 12.67
N ILE A 2 -13.90 4.70 11.68
CA ILE A 2 -12.83 5.68 11.46
C ILE A 2 -12.89 6.70 12.61
N PRO A 3 -11.77 7.01 13.29
CA PRO A 3 -11.73 8.03 14.32
C PRO A 3 -12.23 9.39 13.80
N HIS A 4 -12.74 10.23 14.70
CA HIS A 4 -13.25 11.55 14.33
C HIS A 4 -12.17 12.45 13.66
N ARG A 5 -10.90 12.28 14.04
CA ARG A 5 -9.73 12.99 13.48
C ARG A 5 -8.65 11.98 13.10
N PRO A 6 -8.82 11.25 12.00
CA PRO A 6 -7.85 10.24 11.63
C PRO A 6 -6.52 10.87 11.24
N ARG A 7 -5.43 10.25 11.71
CA ARG A 7 -4.05 10.57 11.34
C ARG A 7 -3.48 9.40 10.55
N ILE A 8 -2.92 9.65 9.39
CA ILE A 8 -2.35 8.59 8.53
C ILE A 8 -0.85 8.80 8.35
N LEU A 9 -0.11 7.70 8.31
CA LEU A 9 1.31 7.66 7.95
C LEU A 9 1.43 7.29 6.47
N VAL A 10 2.15 8.10 5.70
CA VAL A 10 2.37 7.86 4.27
C VAL A 10 3.85 7.66 4.01
N LEU A 11 4.24 6.43 3.75
CA LEU A 11 5.61 6.05 3.45
C LEU A 11 5.86 6.24 1.95
N VAL A 12 6.80 7.10 1.60
CA VAL A 12 6.96 7.57 0.21
C VAL A 12 8.31 7.18 -0.36
N GLY A 13 8.29 6.25 -1.31
CA GLY A 13 9.47 5.90 -2.12
C GLY A 13 9.73 6.87 -3.26
N LYS A 14 10.91 6.74 -3.88
CA LYS A 14 11.36 7.59 -5.02
C LYS A 14 10.54 7.41 -6.30
N GLY A 15 9.85 6.27 -6.42
CA GLY A 15 9.23 5.79 -7.65
C GLY A 15 7.75 6.15 -7.81
N HIS A 16 7.10 5.42 -8.71
CA HIS A 16 5.68 5.59 -8.98
C HIS A 16 4.82 5.24 -7.77
N ASN A 17 5.18 4.18 -7.03
CA ASN A 17 4.44 3.79 -5.82
C ASN A 17 4.35 4.93 -4.80
N GLY A 18 5.47 5.68 -4.59
CA GLY A 18 5.46 6.86 -3.74
C GLY A 18 4.47 7.92 -4.24
N GLY A 19 4.44 8.15 -5.55
CA GLY A 19 3.47 9.05 -6.18
C GLY A 19 2.02 8.59 -5.98
N ASP A 20 1.75 7.30 -6.16
CA ASP A 20 0.42 6.71 -5.98
C ASP A 20 -0.02 6.78 -4.51
N ALA A 21 0.89 6.55 -3.55
CA ALA A 21 0.61 6.72 -2.13
C ALA A 21 0.24 8.17 -1.78
N LEU A 22 0.93 9.15 -2.37
CA LEU A 22 0.61 10.58 -2.19
C LEU A 22 -0.74 10.96 -2.79
N ILE A 23 -1.08 10.41 -3.96
CA ILE A 23 -2.40 10.59 -4.60
C ILE A 23 -3.50 9.99 -3.72
N ALA A 24 -3.28 8.79 -3.18
CA ALA A 24 -4.21 8.15 -2.25
C ALA A 24 -4.41 8.99 -0.97
N ALA A 25 -3.32 9.48 -0.37
CA ALA A 25 -3.35 10.37 0.78
C ALA A 25 -4.09 11.68 0.48
N LYS A 26 -3.82 12.30 -0.67
CA LYS A 26 -4.52 13.51 -1.13
C LYS A 26 -6.03 13.28 -1.22
N ARG A 27 -6.43 12.14 -1.80
CA ARG A 27 -7.84 11.78 -1.90
C ARG A 27 -8.47 11.55 -0.53
N PHE A 28 -7.78 10.84 0.37
CA PHE A 28 -8.23 10.60 1.73
C PHE A 28 -8.44 11.90 2.49
N LEU A 29 -7.45 12.80 2.48
CA LEU A 29 -7.53 14.10 3.15
C LEU A 29 -8.61 15.01 2.55
N LYS A 30 -8.86 14.92 1.24
CA LYS A 30 -9.95 15.64 0.58
C LYS A 30 -11.33 15.10 1.02
N THR A 31 -11.44 13.79 1.19
CA THR A 31 -12.70 13.13 1.53
C THR A 31 -13.05 13.29 3.02
N ILE A 32 -12.03 13.35 3.89
CA ILE A 32 -12.19 13.50 5.33
C ILE A 32 -11.49 14.80 5.77
N PRO A 33 -12.24 15.91 5.88
CA PRO A 33 -11.68 17.24 6.18
C PRO A 33 -10.95 17.33 7.52
N THR A 34 -11.29 16.48 8.49
CA THR A 34 -10.67 16.42 9.82
C THR A 34 -9.38 15.59 9.85
N ALA A 35 -9.10 14.84 8.78
CA ALA A 35 -7.93 13.98 8.69
C ALA A 35 -6.62 14.78 8.55
N ARG A 36 -5.53 14.20 9.10
CA ARG A 36 -4.16 14.69 8.99
C ARG A 36 -3.26 13.59 8.45
N ALA A 37 -2.14 13.96 7.85
CA ALA A 37 -1.15 13.01 7.37
C ALA A 37 0.26 13.39 7.83
N VAL A 38 1.07 12.37 8.11
CA VAL A 38 2.53 12.49 8.16
C VAL A 38 3.07 11.82 6.90
N ILE A 39 3.83 12.57 6.12
CA ILE A 39 4.57 12.03 4.98
C ILE A 39 5.97 11.67 5.47
N TRP A 40 6.38 10.44 5.25
CA TRP A 40 7.72 10.00 5.57
C TRP A 40 8.44 9.58 4.30
N PRO A 41 9.23 10.49 3.70
CA PRO A 41 9.91 10.24 2.44
C PRO A 41 11.15 9.36 2.66
N LEU A 42 11.35 8.39 1.76
CA LEU A 42 12.57 7.58 1.73
C LEU A 42 13.79 8.43 1.37
N SER A 43 13.62 9.42 0.51
CA SER A 43 14.70 10.23 -0.03
C SER A 43 14.27 11.68 -0.23
N ASN A 44 15.24 12.59 -0.38
CA ASN A 44 14.95 13.95 -0.77
C ASN A 44 14.10 14.03 -2.04
N TRP A 45 13.18 14.99 -2.10
CA TRP A 45 12.22 15.13 -3.19
C TRP A 45 12.88 15.31 -4.56
N GLU A 46 14.02 15.99 -4.62
CA GLU A 46 14.83 16.17 -5.84
C GLU A 46 15.29 14.85 -6.46
N ASN A 47 15.46 13.80 -5.63
CA ASN A 47 15.83 12.45 -6.05
C ASN A 47 14.63 11.58 -6.45
N CYS A 48 13.42 12.09 -6.30
CA CYS A 48 12.19 11.40 -6.66
C CYS A 48 11.86 11.59 -8.14
N ARG A 49 11.14 10.62 -8.71
CA ARG A 49 10.64 10.77 -10.09
C ARG A 49 9.72 11.99 -10.23
N PRO A 50 9.69 12.65 -11.41
CA PRO A 50 8.90 13.88 -11.62
C PRO A 50 7.40 13.73 -11.27
N LEU A 51 6.81 12.55 -11.51
CA LEU A 51 5.41 12.30 -11.15
C LEU A 51 5.21 12.25 -9.63
N CYS A 52 6.17 11.69 -8.88
CA CYS A 52 6.14 11.68 -7.42
C CYS A 52 6.25 13.11 -6.86
N GLN A 53 7.16 13.92 -7.40
CA GLN A 53 7.31 15.32 -7.02
C GLN A 53 6.02 16.12 -7.28
N ARG A 54 5.40 15.94 -8.46
CA ARG A 54 4.10 16.58 -8.78
C ARG A 54 2.99 16.15 -7.82
N ALA A 55 2.96 14.86 -7.45
CA ALA A 55 1.98 14.36 -6.49
C ALA A 55 2.15 15.00 -5.11
N GLN A 56 3.40 15.16 -4.65
CA GLN A 56 3.74 15.85 -3.41
C GLN A 56 3.31 17.33 -3.46
N GLN A 57 3.70 18.06 -4.50
CA GLN A 57 3.31 19.47 -4.68
C GLN A 57 1.79 19.63 -4.65
N GLY A 58 1.07 18.83 -5.46
CA GLY A 58 -0.38 18.90 -5.51
C GLY A 58 -1.08 18.46 -4.22
N LEU A 59 -0.44 17.66 -3.36
CA LEU A 59 -0.93 17.35 -2.02
C LEU A 59 -0.77 18.58 -1.10
N ILE A 60 0.42 19.18 -1.08
CA ILE A 60 0.72 20.35 -0.23
C ILE A 60 -0.15 21.56 -0.62
N GLU A 61 -0.31 21.84 -1.91
CA GLU A 61 -1.18 22.91 -2.40
C GLU A 61 -2.63 22.77 -1.93
N LEU A 62 -3.15 21.53 -1.91
CA LEU A 62 -4.55 21.29 -1.56
C LEU A 62 -4.81 21.30 -0.07
N VAL A 63 -3.90 20.72 0.72
CA VAL A 63 -4.15 20.38 2.15
C VAL A 63 -2.95 20.65 3.07
N GLY A 64 -1.98 21.46 2.66
CA GLY A 64 -0.67 21.63 3.29
C GLY A 64 -0.66 21.80 4.80
N LYS A 65 -1.62 22.56 5.38
CA LYS A 65 -1.72 22.74 6.84
C LYS A 65 -2.06 21.48 7.62
N ARG A 66 -2.49 20.40 6.93
CA ARG A 66 -2.87 19.11 7.52
C ARG A 66 -1.84 18.02 7.24
N VAL A 67 -0.71 18.40 6.67
CA VAL A 67 0.39 17.50 6.29
C VAL A 67 1.62 17.91 7.06
N GLU A 68 2.20 16.98 7.80
CA GLU A 68 3.49 17.05 8.44
C GLU A 68 4.49 16.22 7.63
N GLU A 69 5.71 16.68 7.45
CA GLU A 69 6.77 15.92 6.79
C GLU A 69 7.78 15.46 7.83
N ALA A 70 8.03 14.16 7.89
CA ALA A 70 9.03 13.56 8.75
C ALA A 70 10.41 13.62 8.12
N PRO A 71 11.50 13.47 8.91
CA PRO A 71 12.87 13.45 8.40
C PRO A 71 13.07 12.40 7.31
N VAL A 72 13.86 12.70 6.30
CA VAL A 72 14.14 11.78 5.17
C VAL A 72 14.83 10.50 5.68
N ILE A 73 14.30 9.34 5.32
CA ILE A 73 14.78 8.04 5.83
C ILE A 73 16.24 7.78 5.40
N ASP A 74 16.59 8.03 4.13
CA ASP A 74 17.97 7.89 3.62
C ASP A 74 18.97 8.85 4.29
N GLY A 75 18.50 9.86 5.01
CA GLY A 75 19.32 10.83 5.74
C GLY A 75 19.61 10.44 7.18
N LEU A 76 18.96 9.39 7.69
CA LEU A 76 19.18 8.89 9.05
C LEU A 76 20.45 8.03 9.07
N LEU A 77 21.38 8.35 9.97
CA LEU A 77 22.72 7.78 9.96
C LEU A 77 22.83 6.38 10.56
N GLY A 78 21.76 5.89 11.20
CA GLY A 78 21.77 4.57 11.84
C GLY A 78 20.38 4.06 12.20
N ILE A 79 20.37 2.85 12.77
CA ILE A 79 19.13 2.20 13.23
C ILE A 79 18.54 3.01 14.39
N ASP A 80 19.38 3.48 15.31
CA ASP A 80 18.95 4.25 16.49
C ASP A 80 18.26 5.54 16.09
N ASP A 81 18.77 6.24 15.05
CA ASP A 81 18.17 7.47 14.53
C ASP A 81 16.79 7.18 13.89
N LEU A 82 16.68 6.04 13.18
CA LEU A 82 15.41 5.60 12.59
C LEU A 82 14.39 5.29 13.68
N SER A 83 14.77 4.48 14.65
CA SER A 83 13.90 4.08 15.77
C SER A 83 13.47 5.29 16.59
N ALA A 84 14.38 6.22 16.85
CA ALA A 84 14.05 7.47 17.55
C ALA A 84 13.07 8.34 16.74
N ALA A 85 13.29 8.48 15.43
CA ALA A 85 12.39 9.22 14.55
C ALA A 85 10.99 8.57 14.49
N PHE A 86 10.93 7.25 14.38
CA PHE A 86 9.68 6.49 14.37
C PHE A 86 8.94 6.63 15.70
N SER A 87 9.62 6.39 16.83
CA SER A 87 9.06 6.53 18.17
C SER A 87 8.48 7.94 18.39
N ALA A 88 9.21 8.99 18.01
CA ALA A 88 8.73 10.35 18.11
C ALA A 88 7.46 10.62 17.30
N LEU A 89 7.29 9.96 16.17
CA LEU A 89 6.07 10.08 15.36
C LEU A 89 4.88 9.36 16.01
N VAL A 90 5.13 8.21 16.63
CA VAL A 90 4.09 7.37 17.24
C VAL A 90 3.67 7.90 18.61
N GLU A 91 4.63 8.28 19.46
CA GLU A 91 4.37 8.80 20.82
C GLU A 91 3.52 10.07 20.83
N LYS A 92 3.66 10.91 19.81
CA LYS A 92 2.88 12.13 19.69
C LYS A 92 1.38 11.82 19.56
N GLU A 93 1.04 10.85 18.76
CA GLU A 93 -0.31 10.34 18.50
C GLU A 93 -0.18 9.15 17.55
N GLY A 94 -0.81 8.03 17.83
CA GLY A 94 -0.84 6.89 16.93
C GLY A 94 -1.46 7.19 15.57
N PHE A 95 -1.37 6.25 14.65
CA PHE A 95 -1.90 6.38 13.29
C PHE A 95 -3.14 5.51 13.10
N SER A 96 -4.20 6.07 12.55
CA SER A 96 -5.41 5.30 12.16
C SER A 96 -5.13 4.34 11.01
N ALA A 97 -4.18 4.71 10.15
CA ALA A 97 -3.72 3.87 9.05
C ALA A 97 -2.32 4.27 8.58
N SER A 98 -1.65 3.34 7.88
CA SER A 98 -0.47 3.63 7.08
C SER A 98 -0.70 3.29 5.60
N ILE A 99 0.01 4.01 4.72
CA ILE A 99 0.06 3.75 3.28
C ILE A 99 1.50 3.47 2.89
N ASP A 100 1.78 2.24 2.50
CA ASP A 100 3.08 1.82 2.00
C ASP A 100 3.20 2.10 0.50
N GLY A 101 3.99 3.07 0.15
CA GLY A 101 4.40 3.41 -1.21
C GLY A 101 5.93 3.42 -1.39
N ILE A 102 6.69 2.73 -0.51
CA ILE A 102 8.16 2.77 -0.55
C ILE A 102 8.70 2.10 -1.80
N LEU A 103 8.40 0.81 -1.97
CA LEU A 103 8.94 0.00 -3.06
C LEU A 103 7.84 -0.60 -3.91
N GLY A 104 8.10 -0.72 -5.20
CA GLY A 104 7.26 -1.40 -6.17
C GLY A 104 7.99 -2.55 -6.84
N MET A 105 7.43 -3.10 -7.90
CA MET A 105 7.91 -4.30 -8.61
C MET A 105 9.36 -4.21 -9.12
N GLN A 106 9.87 -3.00 -9.36
CA GLN A 106 11.25 -2.79 -9.83
C GLN A 106 12.29 -2.78 -8.69
N ALA A 107 11.86 -2.95 -7.46
CA ALA A 107 12.77 -2.99 -6.32
C ALA A 107 13.65 -4.22 -6.35
N LYS A 108 14.93 -4.02 -6.04
CA LYS A 108 15.89 -5.12 -5.90
C LYS A 108 15.87 -5.59 -4.45
N LEU A 109 15.63 -6.88 -4.26
CA LEU A 109 15.79 -7.54 -2.97
C LEU A 109 17.20 -8.15 -2.87
N PRO A 110 17.74 -8.36 -1.66
CA PRO A 110 17.16 -8.03 -0.35
C PRO A 110 17.02 -6.52 -0.11
N LEU A 111 16.19 -6.17 0.89
CA LEU A 111 16.06 -4.78 1.32
C LEU A 111 17.41 -4.25 1.81
N ARG A 112 17.69 -2.98 1.52
CA ARG A 112 18.91 -2.33 2.01
C ARG A 112 18.61 -1.53 3.28
N ALA A 113 19.58 -1.47 4.18
CA ALA A 113 19.47 -0.60 5.35
C ALA A 113 19.11 0.85 4.93
N PRO A 114 18.27 1.53 5.71
CA PRO A 114 17.69 1.09 6.97
C PRO A 114 16.31 0.40 6.83
N LEU A 115 15.86 0.08 5.61
CA LEU A 115 14.50 -0.42 5.35
C LEU A 115 14.11 -1.71 6.09
N PRO A 116 14.99 -2.74 6.27
CA PRO A 116 14.61 -3.92 7.03
C PRO A 116 14.17 -3.57 8.46
N ASN A 117 14.88 -2.65 9.11
CA ASN A 117 14.57 -2.21 10.48
C ASN A 117 13.25 -1.44 10.52
N LEU A 118 13.06 -0.48 9.60
CA LEU A 118 11.80 0.25 9.48
C LEU A 118 10.61 -0.68 9.30
N VAL A 119 10.74 -1.68 8.41
CA VAL A 119 9.67 -2.65 8.15
C VAL A 119 9.37 -3.49 9.39
N SER A 120 10.39 -3.91 10.15
CA SER A 120 10.20 -4.62 11.42
C SER A 120 9.45 -3.76 12.42
N GLU A 121 9.88 -2.54 12.67
CA GLU A 121 9.21 -1.61 13.59
C GLU A 121 7.76 -1.33 13.19
N LEU A 122 7.52 -1.08 11.90
CA LEU A 122 6.16 -0.89 11.37
C LEU A 122 5.27 -2.12 11.58
N ASN A 123 5.83 -3.33 11.50
CA ASN A 123 5.08 -4.56 11.70
C ASN A 123 4.78 -4.84 13.17
N GLU A 124 5.64 -4.42 14.08
CA GLU A 124 5.59 -4.72 15.52
C GLU A 124 4.78 -3.69 16.31
N THR A 125 4.61 -2.48 15.76
CA THR A 125 3.88 -1.42 16.47
C THR A 125 2.36 -1.60 16.38
N ASP A 126 1.68 -1.50 17.52
CA ASP A 126 0.22 -1.55 17.63
C ASP A 126 -0.44 -0.17 17.40
N GLU A 127 0.34 0.90 17.42
CA GLU A 127 -0.11 2.28 17.24
C GLU A 127 -0.46 2.64 15.79
N ILE A 128 -0.26 1.71 14.86
CA ILE A 128 -0.73 1.82 13.48
C ILE A 128 -1.92 0.88 13.29
N GLY A 129 -3.09 1.47 13.02
CA GLY A 129 -4.34 0.72 12.83
C GLY A 129 -4.32 -0.13 11.57
N VAL A 130 -4.78 0.41 10.44
CA VAL A 130 -4.86 -0.31 9.15
C VAL A 130 -3.61 -0.06 8.31
N ARG A 131 -2.99 -1.12 7.81
CA ARG A 131 -1.82 -1.04 6.92
C ARG A 131 -2.23 -1.34 5.48
N ALA A 132 -2.10 -0.35 4.61
CA ALA A 132 -2.43 -0.46 3.20
C ALA A 132 -1.16 -0.39 2.34
N ALA A 133 -0.95 -1.37 1.46
CA ALA A 133 0.15 -1.33 0.51
C ALA A 133 -0.34 -0.93 -0.89
N VAL A 134 0.42 -0.06 -1.54
CA VAL A 134 0.21 0.33 -2.93
C VAL A 134 0.96 -0.65 -3.82
N ASP A 135 0.25 -1.27 -4.71
CA ASP A 135 0.74 -2.20 -5.71
C ASP A 135 1.27 -3.53 -5.14
N ILE A 136 2.32 -3.50 -4.36
CA ILE A 136 2.89 -4.62 -3.61
C ILE A 136 3.42 -4.14 -2.25
N PRO A 137 3.31 -4.95 -1.18
CA PRO A 137 3.97 -4.63 0.09
C PRO A 137 5.49 -4.56 -0.06
N THR A 138 6.10 -3.56 0.58
CA THR A 138 7.55 -3.41 0.59
C THR A 138 8.23 -4.65 1.17
N GLY A 139 9.18 -5.19 0.43
CA GLY A 139 9.98 -6.36 0.84
C GLY A 139 9.55 -7.69 0.23
N ILE A 140 8.38 -7.80 -0.44
CA ILE A 140 8.02 -9.03 -1.13
C ILE A 140 8.56 -9.09 -2.56
N GLY A 141 8.88 -10.30 -3.02
CA GLY A 141 9.38 -10.60 -4.36
C GLY A 141 8.95 -11.98 -4.85
N GLU A 142 9.47 -12.39 -6.01
CA GLU A 142 9.21 -13.73 -6.56
C GLU A 142 9.98 -14.81 -5.80
N GLN A 143 11.13 -14.48 -5.26
CA GLN A 143 11.94 -15.40 -4.46
C GLN A 143 11.59 -15.27 -2.98
N VAL A 144 11.72 -16.37 -2.25
CA VAL A 144 11.60 -16.36 -0.79
C VAL A 144 12.74 -15.50 -0.23
N SER A 145 12.41 -14.49 0.53
CA SER A 145 13.37 -13.67 1.26
C SER A 145 13.33 -14.03 2.74
N THR A 146 14.48 -14.01 3.39
CA THR A 146 14.61 -14.09 4.85
C THR A 146 14.36 -12.74 5.51
N ASP A 147 14.42 -11.67 4.73
CA ASP A 147 14.18 -10.32 5.24
C ASP A 147 12.71 -10.10 5.53
N PRO A 148 12.40 -9.24 6.53
CA PRO A 148 11.04 -8.86 6.82
C PRO A 148 10.42 -8.12 5.62
N ALA A 149 9.16 -8.42 5.34
CA ALA A 149 8.34 -7.62 4.43
C ALA A 149 7.25 -6.91 5.24
N LEU A 150 6.77 -5.79 4.73
CA LEU A 150 5.69 -5.05 5.38
C LEU A 150 4.42 -5.91 5.38
N ARG A 151 3.81 -6.07 6.56
CA ARG A 151 2.55 -6.80 6.73
C ARG A 151 1.39 -5.85 6.46
N ALA A 152 0.79 -6.00 5.28
CA ALA A 152 -0.39 -5.22 4.91
C ALA A 152 -1.69 -5.91 5.33
N ASP A 153 -2.68 -5.13 5.78
CA ASP A 153 -4.07 -5.59 5.92
C ASP A 153 -4.77 -5.60 4.56
N PHE A 154 -4.38 -4.65 3.71
CA PHE A 154 -4.89 -4.52 2.35
C PHE A 154 -3.75 -4.21 1.38
N THR A 155 -3.72 -4.95 0.27
CA THR A 155 -2.86 -4.61 -0.88
C THR A 155 -3.72 -4.19 -2.06
N TYR A 156 -3.47 -2.99 -2.57
CA TYR A 156 -4.19 -2.42 -3.70
C TYR A 156 -3.37 -2.61 -4.98
N ALA A 157 -3.65 -3.67 -5.73
CA ALA A 157 -3.02 -3.92 -7.02
C ALA A 157 -3.51 -2.91 -8.06
N THR A 158 -2.63 -2.05 -8.54
CA THR A 158 -2.93 -0.97 -9.46
C THR A 158 -2.82 -1.42 -10.91
N GLY A 159 -3.94 -1.53 -11.60
CA GLY A 159 -4.07 -1.86 -13.02
C GLY A 159 -3.75 -3.30 -13.40
N ILE A 160 -2.70 -3.90 -12.83
CA ILE A 160 -2.30 -5.29 -13.05
C ILE A 160 -1.87 -5.89 -11.72
N ALA A 161 -2.39 -7.07 -11.37
CA ALA A 161 -1.87 -7.84 -10.24
C ALA A 161 -0.51 -8.43 -10.59
N LYS A 162 0.50 -8.09 -9.81
CA LYS A 162 1.87 -8.56 -10.00
C LYS A 162 2.05 -9.95 -9.39
N LYS A 163 2.86 -10.78 -10.02
CA LYS A 163 3.09 -12.16 -9.59
C LYS A 163 3.44 -12.31 -8.10
N PRO A 164 4.31 -11.48 -7.49
CA PRO A 164 4.63 -11.61 -6.06
C PRO A 164 3.43 -11.64 -5.12
N ILE A 165 2.39 -10.84 -5.38
CA ILE A 165 1.21 -10.78 -4.50
C ILE A 165 0.27 -11.98 -4.64
N LEU A 166 0.49 -12.83 -5.66
CA LEU A 166 -0.31 -14.03 -5.92
C LEU A 166 0.36 -15.30 -5.42
N LEU A 167 1.62 -15.22 -4.97
CA LEU A 167 2.38 -16.37 -4.49
C LEU A 167 1.97 -16.73 -3.05
N ASP A 168 1.74 -18.00 -2.79
CA ASP A 168 1.34 -18.50 -1.47
C ASP A 168 2.32 -18.11 -0.37
N GLN A 169 3.62 -18.15 -0.64
CA GLN A 169 4.67 -17.74 0.28
C GLN A 169 4.57 -16.31 0.78
N ASN A 170 3.92 -15.43 0.00
CA ASN A 170 3.78 -14.01 0.29
C ASN A 170 2.41 -13.65 0.89
N GLN A 171 1.47 -14.58 0.97
CA GLN A 171 0.10 -14.28 1.41
C GLN A 171 0.02 -13.68 2.82
N LYS A 172 0.92 -14.07 3.72
CA LYS A 172 1.02 -13.52 5.07
C LYS A 172 1.35 -12.02 5.12
N TRP A 173 1.93 -11.48 4.03
CA TRP A 173 2.32 -10.08 3.91
C TRP A 173 1.30 -9.25 3.12
N VAL A 174 0.56 -9.90 2.22
CA VAL A 174 -0.35 -9.24 1.26
C VAL A 174 -1.67 -8.82 1.89
N GLY A 175 -2.15 -9.57 2.88
CA GLY A 175 -3.47 -9.34 3.46
C GLY A 175 -4.59 -9.48 2.42
N ARG A 176 -5.58 -8.59 2.48
CA ARG A 176 -6.72 -8.61 1.57
C ARG A 176 -6.38 -7.90 0.25
N LEU A 177 -6.26 -8.68 -0.81
CA LEU A 177 -6.00 -8.13 -2.14
C LEU A 177 -7.23 -7.35 -2.67
N ARG A 178 -6.99 -6.14 -3.17
CA ARG A 178 -7.95 -5.29 -3.85
C ARG A 178 -7.40 -4.89 -5.21
N TYR A 179 -8.14 -5.18 -6.26
CA TYR A 179 -7.78 -4.78 -7.61
C TYR A 179 -8.39 -3.41 -7.93
N LEU A 180 -7.56 -2.48 -8.38
CA LEU A 180 -7.96 -1.17 -8.88
C LEU A 180 -7.80 -1.18 -10.40
N ASP A 181 -8.94 -1.21 -11.10
CA ASP A 181 -8.96 -1.11 -12.55
C ASP A 181 -8.59 0.31 -12.99
N LEU A 182 -7.47 0.43 -13.69
CA LEU A 182 -7.00 1.68 -14.29
C LEU A 182 -7.34 1.78 -15.79
N GLY A 183 -8.16 0.88 -16.31
CA GLY A 183 -8.59 0.88 -17.70
C GLY A 183 -7.51 0.47 -18.70
N PHE A 184 -6.46 -0.24 -18.24
CA PHE A 184 -5.42 -0.73 -19.15
C PHE A 184 -5.91 -1.79 -20.13
N PHE A 185 -6.94 -2.55 -19.73
CA PHE A 185 -7.55 -3.59 -20.54
C PHE A 185 -8.98 -3.18 -20.92
N LYS A 186 -9.16 -2.78 -22.16
CA LYS A 186 -10.52 -2.60 -22.73
C LYS A 186 -11.12 -3.98 -23.00
N GLU A 187 -12.45 -4.11 -22.86
CA GLU A 187 -13.18 -5.39 -23.01
C GLU A 187 -12.90 -6.11 -24.35
N ASN A 188 -12.42 -5.40 -25.37
CA ASN A 188 -12.13 -5.95 -26.71
C ASN A 188 -10.63 -6.07 -27.03
N SER A 189 -9.71 -5.83 -26.09
CA SER A 189 -8.32 -6.16 -26.32
C SER A 189 -8.17 -7.65 -26.16
N SER A 190 -8.09 -8.39 -27.29
CA SER A 190 -7.54 -9.74 -27.29
C SER A 190 -6.19 -9.67 -26.61
N LEU A 191 -6.11 -10.15 -25.38
CA LEU A 191 -4.83 -10.50 -24.77
C LEU A 191 -4.24 -11.51 -25.76
N GLY A 192 -3.17 -11.12 -26.47
CA GLY A 192 -2.48 -12.03 -27.39
C GLY A 192 -2.21 -13.34 -26.64
N ASP A 193 -1.91 -14.41 -27.35
CA ASP A 193 -1.81 -15.82 -26.92
C ASP A 193 -1.02 -16.16 -25.64
N ASN A 194 -0.60 -15.17 -24.88
CA ASN A 194 -0.07 -15.35 -23.52
C ASN A 194 -1.21 -15.67 -22.56
N GLN A 195 -1.57 -16.94 -22.50
CA GLN A 195 -2.51 -17.48 -21.52
C GLN A 195 -1.98 -17.19 -20.10
N SER A 196 -2.58 -16.20 -19.43
CA SER A 196 -2.32 -16.02 -18.02
C SER A 196 -2.87 -17.20 -17.24
N SER A 197 -2.03 -17.86 -16.45
CA SER A 197 -2.43 -18.96 -15.57
C SER A 197 -3.08 -18.50 -14.27
N SER A 198 -3.14 -17.19 -14.03
CA SER A 198 -3.63 -16.60 -12.78
C SER A 198 -4.63 -15.49 -13.05
N PHE A 199 -5.73 -15.52 -12.33
CA PHE A 199 -6.84 -14.57 -12.47
C PHE A 199 -7.25 -14.01 -11.10
N ILE A 200 -7.68 -12.75 -11.08
CA ILE A 200 -8.31 -12.16 -9.91
C ILE A 200 -9.82 -12.17 -10.09
N LEU A 201 -10.52 -12.72 -9.10
CA LEU A 201 -11.96 -12.66 -9.06
C LEU A 201 -12.43 -11.22 -8.75
N CYS A 202 -12.96 -10.53 -9.74
CA CYS A 202 -13.49 -9.17 -9.61
C CYS A 202 -14.99 -9.14 -9.32
N GLY A 203 -15.49 -7.99 -8.87
CA GLY A 203 -16.90 -7.83 -8.53
C GLY A 203 -17.87 -8.07 -9.69
N SER A 204 -17.46 -7.83 -10.94
CA SER A 204 -18.25 -8.12 -12.15
C SER A 204 -18.43 -9.61 -12.36
N ALA A 205 -17.38 -10.41 -12.19
CA ALA A 205 -17.44 -11.87 -12.26
C ALA A 205 -18.36 -12.44 -11.16
N LEU A 206 -18.27 -11.90 -9.94
CA LEU A 206 -19.17 -12.31 -8.84
C LEU A 206 -20.65 -12.02 -9.14
N LYS A 207 -20.98 -10.91 -9.84
CA LYS A 207 -22.35 -10.62 -10.25
C LYS A 207 -22.90 -11.68 -11.18
N THR A 208 -22.09 -12.17 -12.12
CA THR A 208 -22.46 -13.23 -13.04
C THR A 208 -22.66 -14.56 -12.31
N LEU A 209 -21.73 -14.91 -11.41
CA LEU A 209 -21.82 -16.13 -10.60
C LEU A 209 -23.04 -16.11 -9.68
N ARG A 210 -23.42 -14.95 -9.13
CA ARG A 210 -24.66 -14.82 -8.33
C ARG A 210 -25.92 -15.14 -9.12
N LYS A 211 -25.96 -14.83 -10.41
CA LYS A 211 -27.10 -15.18 -11.29
C LYS A 211 -27.20 -16.67 -11.57
N LEU A 212 -26.06 -17.37 -11.53
CA LEU A 212 -25.98 -18.84 -11.74
C LEU A 212 -26.26 -19.62 -10.44
N ARG A 213 -26.39 -18.95 -9.30
CA ARG A 213 -26.67 -19.60 -8.03
C ARG A 213 -28.09 -20.17 -8.06
N PRO A 214 -28.31 -21.48 -7.90
CA PRO A 214 -29.66 -22.02 -7.84
C PRO A 214 -30.40 -21.38 -6.66
N VAL A 215 -31.66 -21.05 -6.89
CA VAL A 215 -32.55 -20.60 -5.80
C VAL A 215 -32.92 -21.87 -5.02
N ILE A 216 -32.19 -22.13 -3.95
CA ILE A 216 -32.42 -23.29 -3.10
C ILE A 216 -33.34 -22.87 -1.98
N SER A 217 -34.55 -23.39 -2.00
CA SER A 217 -35.59 -23.17 -0.96
C SER A 217 -35.47 -24.14 0.21
N ASP A 218 -34.59 -25.14 0.15
CA ASP A 218 -34.43 -26.15 1.20
C ASP A 218 -33.22 -25.87 2.10
N LYS A 219 -33.47 -25.84 3.40
CA LYS A 219 -32.43 -25.65 4.45
C LYS A 219 -31.34 -26.75 4.44
N ARG A 220 -31.62 -27.93 3.87
CA ARG A 220 -30.68 -29.08 3.81
C ARG A 220 -29.56 -28.88 2.80
N SER A 221 -29.73 -27.99 1.85
CA SER A 221 -28.75 -27.72 0.80
C SER A 221 -27.77 -26.58 1.12
N ASN A 222 -27.88 -25.93 2.29
CA ASN A 222 -26.98 -24.90 2.75
C ASN A 222 -25.86 -25.39 3.70
N GLY A 223 -25.71 -26.70 3.84
CA GLY A 223 -24.84 -27.35 4.83
C GLY A 223 -23.61 -28.07 4.28
N HIS A 224 -23.07 -27.65 3.11
CA HIS A 224 -21.79 -28.17 2.59
C HIS A 224 -20.93 -27.04 2.05
#